data_c333c26a3d4f465a501c8afafbcc22dd
#
_entry.id   c333c26a3d4f465a501c8afafbcc22dd
#
_cell.length_a   1.000
_cell.length_b   1.000
_cell.length_c   1.000
_cell.angle_alpha   90.00
_cell.angle_beta   90.00
_cell.angle_gamma   90.00
#
_symmetry.space_group_name_H-M   'P 1'
#
loop_
_entity.id
_entity.type
_entity.pdbx_description
1 polymer ?
#
loop_
_entity_poly.entity_id
_entity_poly.type
_entity_poly.pdbx_seq_one_letter_code
_entity_poly.pdbx_strand_id
1 'polypeptide(L)'
;MAVAVAEAGARNSTSQGDRAAAVRSRGRSWFLAWLAFLPLVVMRAGTLAESDTFWQIRTGLLTISHRAIPTVDPFSWTMHGRPWTLNSWAFNVLIAGAYRLAGLPGVAWTCAGLAMVAAGLMLFLARELGASPFVAGALLLFTSPLLVGWLSARPQLVDYAAVLVLAILLRRIAAGGKRIWLVLAVGIVSVVWVNLHAGELFGVGMICVCAVALFAKRDLRASGWCLAAGAVAFAGSFLSPYGFGMLGQAAQVQSASAGVVIEWQHLDPTSPTQCAMLAMGLGALILAARRRDFVLVGVLCVVAAGSIMAIRLLPMLVFVALPVLAPSLSRTPVASLLLRRRIVLYLGLAVAVVLALIDMSHIGRPSPALYPVGVVRDIPSDCRLFNSYELGAFVIFERPDVPVSLDSRNDMYGRQRVLADEKTLDGKGDVARELAGADCVLVPPATGLAKWLRSDHGWKLTASDSAAALFVRIR
;
A
#
# COMPACT_ATOMS: atom_id res chain seq x y z
N MET A 1 48.14 -23.77 -40.71
CA MET A 1 47.90 -23.48 -39.27
C MET A 1 47.27 -22.13 -38.99
N ALA A 2 47.63 -21.06 -39.71
CA ALA A 2 47.05 -19.70 -39.52
C ALA A 2 45.58 -19.54 -39.91
N VAL A 3 45.05 -20.27 -40.90
CA VAL A 3 43.63 -20.20 -41.35
C VAL A 3 42.68 -20.81 -40.31
N ALA A 4 43.06 -21.92 -39.65
CA ALA A 4 42.23 -22.58 -38.64
C ALA A 4 42.08 -21.74 -37.35
N VAL A 5 43.09 -20.90 -37.02
CA VAL A 5 43.02 -20.00 -35.84
C VAL A 5 42.12 -18.80 -36.13
N ALA A 6 42.11 -18.31 -37.37
CA ALA A 6 41.23 -17.18 -37.78
C ALA A 6 39.75 -17.57 -37.83
N GLU A 7 39.44 -18.81 -38.30
CA GLU A 7 38.06 -19.33 -38.29
C GLU A 7 37.54 -19.65 -36.87
N ALA A 8 38.39 -20.10 -35.97
CA ALA A 8 38.02 -20.36 -34.56
C ALA A 8 37.78 -19.01 -33.82
N GLY A 9 38.53 -17.96 -34.11
CA GLY A 9 38.34 -16.62 -33.58
C GLY A 9 37.03 -15.99 -34.08
N ALA A 10 36.72 -16.13 -35.38
CA ALA A 10 35.48 -15.62 -35.98
C ALA A 10 34.22 -16.35 -35.41
N ARG A 11 34.27 -17.67 -35.23
CA ARG A 11 33.16 -18.43 -34.60
C ARG A 11 32.93 -18.08 -33.13
N ASN A 12 33.97 -17.77 -32.35
CA ASN A 12 33.87 -17.33 -30.97
C ASN A 12 33.29 -15.91 -30.84
N SER A 13 33.67 -15.01 -31.74
CA SER A 13 33.15 -13.63 -31.73
C SER A 13 31.65 -13.55 -32.13
N THR A 14 31.24 -14.36 -33.14
CA THR A 14 29.81 -14.48 -33.50
C THR A 14 28.97 -15.07 -32.39
N SER A 15 29.46 -16.14 -31.72
CA SER A 15 28.75 -16.76 -30.59
C SER A 15 28.63 -15.85 -29.36
N GLN A 16 29.62 -14.99 -29.11
CA GLN A 16 29.56 -13.96 -28.04
C GLN A 16 28.61 -12.83 -28.42
N GLY A 17 28.60 -12.37 -29.66
CA GLY A 17 27.68 -11.35 -30.18
C GLY A 17 26.21 -11.83 -30.06
N ASP A 18 25.94 -13.06 -30.49
CA ASP A 18 24.59 -13.66 -30.42
C ASP A 18 24.11 -13.87 -28.97
N ARG A 19 25.01 -14.29 -28.08
CA ARG A 19 24.69 -14.39 -26.63
C ARG A 19 24.39 -13.02 -26.01
N ALA A 20 25.18 -12.01 -26.35
CA ALA A 20 24.96 -10.64 -25.87
C ALA A 20 23.65 -10.07 -26.40
N ALA A 21 23.31 -10.29 -27.67
CA ALA A 21 22.03 -9.89 -28.26
C ALA A 21 20.84 -10.61 -27.62
N ALA A 22 20.95 -11.92 -27.37
CA ALA A 22 19.92 -12.70 -26.69
C ALA A 22 19.71 -12.25 -25.23
N VAL A 23 20.76 -11.89 -24.50
CA VAL A 23 20.67 -11.36 -23.14
C VAL A 23 20.01 -9.98 -23.15
N ARG A 24 20.38 -9.11 -24.08
CA ARG A 24 19.76 -7.77 -24.23
C ARG A 24 18.28 -7.88 -24.62
N SER A 25 17.92 -8.76 -25.54
CA SER A 25 16.51 -8.96 -25.94
C SER A 25 15.64 -9.47 -24.78
N ARG A 26 16.18 -10.38 -23.97
CA ARG A 26 15.49 -10.85 -22.74
C ARG A 26 15.32 -9.74 -21.71
N GLY A 27 16.35 -8.92 -21.48
CA GLY A 27 16.26 -7.77 -20.55
C GLY A 27 15.19 -6.79 -20.99
N ARG A 28 15.15 -6.44 -22.28
CA ARG A 28 14.15 -5.55 -22.87
C ARG A 28 12.72 -6.07 -22.70
N SER A 29 12.49 -7.38 -22.83
CA SER A 29 11.14 -7.97 -22.66
C SER A 29 10.64 -7.86 -21.21
N TRP A 30 11.51 -8.01 -20.21
CA TRP A 30 11.16 -7.83 -18.80
C TRP A 30 10.85 -6.36 -18.48
N PHE A 31 11.65 -5.43 -19.04
CA PHE A 31 11.40 -4.01 -18.89
C PHE A 31 10.06 -3.60 -19.51
N LEU A 32 9.72 -4.10 -20.69
CA LEU A 32 8.42 -3.85 -21.33
C LEU A 32 7.27 -4.43 -20.54
N ALA A 33 7.42 -5.64 -19.95
CA ALA A 33 6.42 -6.24 -19.08
C ALA A 33 6.17 -5.38 -17.83
N TRP A 34 7.22 -4.80 -17.25
CA TRP A 34 7.13 -3.87 -16.13
C TRP A 34 6.47 -2.55 -16.55
N LEU A 35 6.91 -1.94 -17.63
CA LEU A 35 6.39 -0.66 -18.11
C LEU A 35 4.91 -0.76 -18.52
N ALA A 36 4.44 -1.92 -19.00
CA ALA A 36 3.06 -2.14 -19.35
C ALA A 36 2.07 -2.01 -18.17
N PHE A 37 2.55 -2.10 -16.94
CA PHE A 37 1.73 -1.89 -15.75
C PHE A 37 1.56 -0.41 -15.39
N LEU A 38 2.47 0.46 -15.82
CA LEU A 38 2.49 1.88 -15.47
C LEU A 38 1.18 2.63 -15.75
N PRO A 39 0.51 2.46 -16.92
CA PRO A 39 -0.74 3.17 -17.19
C PRO A 39 -1.83 2.91 -16.14
N LEU A 40 -1.96 1.65 -15.70
CA LEU A 40 -2.95 1.25 -14.69
C LEU A 40 -2.62 1.83 -13.31
N VAL A 41 -1.33 1.87 -12.96
CA VAL A 41 -0.88 2.48 -11.71
C VAL A 41 -1.13 3.98 -11.71
N VAL A 42 -0.86 4.66 -12.83
CA VAL A 42 -1.08 6.11 -12.98
C VAL A 42 -2.56 6.45 -12.87
N MET A 43 -3.44 5.69 -13.51
CA MET A 43 -4.90 5.88 -13.40
C MET A 43 -5.40 5.79 -11.96
N ARG A 44 -4.83 4.92 -11.14
CA ARG A 44 -5.27 4.77 -9.74
C ARG A 44 -4.56 5.71 -8.76
N ALA A 45 -3.25 5.82 -8.88
CA ALA A 45 -2.46 6.70 -8.01
C ALA A 45 -2.63 8.18 -8.38
N GLY A 46 -3.08 8.46 -9.60
CA GLY A 46 -3.29 9.82 -10.12
C GLY A 46 -4.36 10.58 -9.35
N THR A 47 -5.48 9.96 -9.03
CA THR A 47 -6.57 10.58 -8.27
C THR A 47 -6.36 10.32 -6.77
N LEU A 48 -6.24 11.39 -5.98
CA LEU A 48 -6.13 11.28 -4.52
C LEU A 48 -7.52 11.08 -3.92
N ALA A 49 -7.82 9.83 -3.60
CA ALA A 49 -9.12 9.41 -3.06
C ALA A 49 -9.01 8.85 -1.62
N GLU A 50 -7.81 8.88 -1.02
CA GLU A 50 -7.54 8.36 0.31
C GLU A 50 -7.44 9.48 1.32
N SER A 51 -8.29 9.45 2.35
CA SER A 51 -8.31 10.47 3.40
C SER A 51 -6.96 10.56 4.15
N ASP A 52 -6.34 9.43 4.45
CA ASP A 52 -5.06 9.37 5.16
C ASP A 52 -3.95 10.19 4.49
N THR A 53 -3.90 10.23 3.16
CA THR A 53 -2.87 10.94 2.41
C THR A 53 -2.73 12.40 2.85
N PHE A 54 -3.84 13.08 3.15
CA PHE A 54 -3.88 14.51 3.43
C PHE A 54 -3.29 14.85 4.80
N TRP A 55 -3.69 14.14 5.88
CA TRP A 55 -3.09 14.38 7.19
C TRP A 55 -1.62 13.91 7.22
N GLN A 56 -1.27 12.87 6.45
CA GLN A 56 0.11 12.40 6.35
C GLN A 56 1.03 13.45 5.70
N ILE A 57 0.59 14.10 4.61
CA ILE A 57 1.34 15.22 4.02
C ILE A 57 1.51 16.32 5.05
N ARG A 58 0.43 16.72 5.74
CA ARG A 58 0.46 17.80 6.73
C ARG A 58 1.42 17.49 7.88
N THR A 59 1.35 16.29 8.42
CA THR A 59 2.25 15.82 9.49
C THR A 59 3.71 15.79 9.03
N GLY A 60 3.96 15.32 7.80
CA GLY A 60 5.29 15.34 7.22
C GLY A 60 5.84 16.76 7.04
N LEU A 61 5.01 17.71 6.62
CA LEU A 61 5.39 19.13 6.54
C LEU A 61 5.74 19.72 7.93
N LEU A 62 4.97 19.39 8.96
CA LEU A 62 5.27 19.78 10.35
C LEU A 62 6.59 19.17 10.80
N THR A 63 6.82 17.89 10.55
CA THR A 63 8.07 17.20 10.87
C THR A 63 9.28 17.88 10.20
N ILE A 64 9.16 18.23 8.92
CA ILE A 64 10.23 18.92 8.19
C ILE A 64 10.47 20.33 8.74
N SER A 65 9.42 21.10 9.02
CA SER A 65 9.53 22.48 9.47
C SER A 65 10.07 22.61 10.90
N HIS A 66 9.62 21.74 11.81
CA HIS A 66 10.04 21.76 13.20
C HIS A 66 11.30 20.90 13.46
N ARG A 67 11.75 20.09 12.47
CA ARG A 67 12.83 19.10 12.63
C ARG A 67 12.57 18.12 13.78
N ALA A 68 11.31 17.86 14.07
CA ALA A 68 10.86 16.99 15.16
C ALA A 68 9.58 16.28 14.75
N ILE A 69 9.45 15.01 15.14
CA ILE A 69 8.24 14.22 14.90
C ILE A 69 7.18 14.65 15.93
N PRO A 70 5.95 14.99 15.51
CA PRO A 70 4.87 15.26 16.46
C PRO A 70 4.60 14.06 17.35
N THR A 71 4.59 14.28 18.66
CA THR A 71 4.32 13.25 19.68
C THR A 71 2.94 13.43 20.34
N VAL A 72 2.25 14.50 19.99
CA VAL A 72 0.91 14.85 20.47
C VAL A 72 0.07 15.29 19.28
N ASP A 73 -1.26 15.19 19.42
CA ASP A 73 -2.19 15.66 18.37
C ASP A 73 -2.17 17.19 18.23
N PRO A 74 -1.83 17.71 17.02
CA PRO A 74 -1.84 19.14 16.76
C PRO A 74 -3.07 19.63 15.99
N PHE A 75 -4.00 18.74 15.58
CA PHE A 75 -5.00 19.05 14.56
C PHE A 75 -6.43 19.09 15.04
N SER A 76 -6.77 18.27 16.05
CA SER A 76 -8.15 18.20 16.50
C SER A 76 -8.41 19.05 17.75
N TRP A 77 -9.63 19.54 17.91
CA TRP A 77 -10.04 20.19 19.14
C TRP A 77 -10.51 19.19 20.20
N THR A 78 -10.90 17.97 19.79
CA THR A 78 -11.39 16.92 20.69
C THR A 78 -10.27 16.15 21.39
N MET A 79 -9.12 16.00 20.73
CA MET A 79 -7.95 15.26 21.21
C MET A 79 -6.68 16.11 21.28
N HIS A 80 -6.81 17.43 21.18
CA HIS A 80 -5.67 18.34 21.16
C HIS A 80 -4.68 18.07 22.31
N GLY A 81 -3.40 17.97 21.99
CA GLY A 81 -2.34 17.72 22.97
C GLY A 81 -2.29 16.30 23.53
N ARG A 82 -3.17 15.38 23.13
CA ARG A 82 -3.09 13.97 23.53
C ARG A 82 -1.90 13.28 22.90
N PRO A 83 -1.21 12.37 23.63
CA PRO A 83 -0.11 11.58 23.09
C PRO A 83 -0.53 10.82 21.83
N TRP A 84 0.31 10.85 20.82
CA TRP A 84 0.09 10.18 19.55
C TRP A 84 1.39 9.60 19.01
N THR A 85 1.35 8.37 18.51
CA THR A 85 2.47 7.67 17.89
C THR A 85 2.32 7.68 16.37
N LEU A 86 3.20 8.39 15.70
CA LEU A 86 3.19 8.49 14.24
C LEU A 86 3.93 7.30 13.61
N ASN A 87 3.22 6.20 13.40
CA ASN A 87 3.77 4.90 12.98
C ASN A 87 4.30 4.82 11.54
N SER A 88 4.13 5.89 10.76
CA SER A 88 4.59 6.01 9.35
C SER A 88 5.36 7.33 9.12
N TRP A 89 6.08 7.80 10.13
CA TRP A 89 6.69 9.13 10.11
C TRP A 89 7.60 9.38 8.90
N ALA A 90 8.42 8.39 8.52
CA ALA A 90 9.34 8.56 7.39
C ALA A 90 8.59 8.54 6.04
N PHE A 91 7.51 7.79 5.92
CA PHE A 91 6.63 7.87 4.76
C PHE A 91 5.96 9.24 4.66
N ASN A 92 5.50 9.80 5.77
CA ASN A 92 4.90 11.14 5.80
C ASN A 92 5.91 12.21 5.37
N VAL A 93 7.17 12.11 5.83
CA VAL A 93 8.27 13.00 5.38
C VAL A 93 8.55 12.83 3.89
N LEU A 94 8.56 11.58 3.38
CA LEU A 94 8.77 11.28 1.97
C LEU A 94 7.72 11.95 1.08
N ILE A 95 6.43 11.76 1.39
CA ILE A 95 5.34 12.35 0.59
C ILE A 95 5.23 13.86 0.78
N ALA A 96 5.55 14.39 1.96
CA ALA A 96 5.63 15.83 2.19
C ALA A 96 6.79 16.47 1.41
N GLY A 97 7.92 15.79 1.30
CA GLY A 97 9.03 16.21 0.43
C GLY A 97 8.62 16.26 -1.04
N ALA A 98 7.94 15.23 -1.51
CA ALA A 98 7.38 15.17 -2.86
C ALA A 98 6.35 16.29 -3.11
N TYR A 99 5.49 16.57 -2.11
CA TYR A 99 4.55 17.69 -2.15
C TYR A 99 5.26 19.04 -2.25
N ARG A 100 6.32 19.26 -1.49
CA ARG A 100 7.10 20.53 -1.57
C ARG A 100 7.76 20.73 -2.92
N LEU A 101 8.14 19.66 -3.59
CA LEU A 101 8.81 19.71 -4.92
C LEU A 101 7.83 19.91 -6.07
N ALA A 102 6.68 19.25 -6.04
CA ALA A 102 5.76 19.20 -7.19
C ALA A 102 4.28 19.18 -6.80
N GLY A 103 3.93 19.62 -5.59
CA GLY A 103 2.55 19.65 -5.11
C GLY A 103 1.94 18.23 -4.99
N LEU A 104 0.63 18.15 -5.02
CA LEU A 104 -0.09 16.86 -4.97
C LEU A 104 0.25 15.91 -6.13
N PRO A 105 0.52 16.38 -7.37
CA PRO A 105 1.07 15.52 -8.42
C PRO A 105 2.37 14.82 -8.02
N GLY A 106 3.26 15.48 -7.28
CA GLY A 106 4.50 14.89 -6.76
C GLY A 106 4.22 13.72 -5.81
N VAL A 107 3.20 13.84 -4.96
CA VAL A 107 2.74 12.75 -4.07
C VAL A 107 2.23 11.58 -4.89
N ALA A 108 1.35 11.82 -5.86
CA ALA A 108 0.79 10.80 -6.74
C ALA A 108 1.88 10.03 -7.48
N TRP A 109 2.88 10.73 -8.07
CA TRP A 109 4.00 10.09 -8.76
C TRP A 109 4.92 9.30 -7.82
N THR A 110 5.13 9.77 -6.60
CA THR A 110 5.91 9.04 -5.59
C THR A 110 5.24 7.71 -5.24
N CYS A 111 3.93 7.72 -5.01
CA CYS A 111 3.17 6.51 -4.71
C CYS A 111 3.08 5.58 -5.92
N ALA A 112 2.90 6.12 -7.14
CA ALA A 112 2.98 5.34 -8.36
C ALA A 112 4.37 4.66 -8.51
N GLY A 113 5.44 5.37 -8.18
CA GLY A 113 6.80 4.83 -8.16
C GLY A 113 6.95 3.65 -7.19
N LEU A 114 6.42 3.76 -5.97
CA LEU A 114 6.43 2.66 -4.99
C LEU A 114 5.65 1.43 -5.49
N ALA A 115 4.48 1.62 -6.10
CA ALA A 115 3.71 0.55 -6.71
C ALA A 115 4.48 -0.13 -7.86
N MET A 116 5.17 0.66 -8.68
CA MET A 116 6.04 0.15 -9.75
C MET A 116 7.26 -0.59 -9.21
N VAL A 117 7.82 -0.19 -8.07
CA VAL A 117 8.89 -0.95 -7.38
C VAL A 117 8.37 -2.32 -6.96
N ALA A 118 7.20 -2.40 -6.33
CA ALA A 118 6.57 -3.67 -5.95
C ALA A 118 6.34 -4.57 -7.19
N ALA A 119 5.80 -4.03 -8.28
CA ALA A 119 5.63 -4.74 -9.54
C ALA A 119 6.96 -5.22 -10.14
N GLY A 120 8.01 -4.41 -10.08
CA GLY A 120 9.35 -4.76 -10.52
C GLY A 120 9.96 -5.91 -9.72
N LEU A 121 9.82 -5.89 -8.41
CA LEU A 121 10.27 -6.97 -7.51
C LEU A 121 9.49 -8.28 -7.76
N MET A 122 8.18 -8.18 -7.99
CA MET A 122 7.34 -9.31 -8.37
C MET A 122 7.83 -9.94 -9.69
N LEU A 123 8.05 -9.15 -10.73
CA LEU A 123 8.56 -9.63 -12.02
C LEU A 123 9.99 -10.17 -11.90
N PHE A 124 10.81 -9.57 -11.04
CA PHE A 124 12.16 -10.07 -10.77
C PHE A 124 12.11 -11.46 -10.11
N LEU A 125 11.27 -11.66 -9.10
CA LEU A 125 11.07 -12.97 -8.49
C LEU A 125 10.49 -13.98 -9.48
N ALA A 126 9.53 -13.60 -10.33
CA ALA A 126 9.00 -14.44 -11.40
C ALA A 126 10.09 -14.88 -12.37
N ARG A 127 11.02 -13.98 -12.73
CA ARG A 127 12.19 -14.29 -13.56
C ARG A 127 13.12 -15.29 -12.89
N GLU A 128 13.44 -15.11 -11.60
CA GLU A 128 14.26 -16.05 -10.82
C GLU A 128 13.62 -17.45 -10.75
N LEU A 129 12.29 -17.51 -10.72
CA LEU A 129 11.53 -18.76 -10.74
C LEU A 129 11.37 -19.38 -12.14
N GLY A 130 11.89 -18.74 -13.18
CA GLY A 130 11.92 -19.27 -14.55
C GLY A 130 10.66 -18.97 -15.37
N ALA A 131 9.93 -17.92 -15.05
CA ALA A 131 8.79 -17.47 -15.85
C ALA A 131 9.22 -16.83 -17.18
N SER A 132 8.30 -16.84 -18.16
CA SER A 132 8.41 -16.04 -19.37
C SER A 132 8.01 -14.58 -19.07
N PRO A 133 8.72 -13.56 -19.58
CA PRO A 133 8.38 -12.16 -19.35
C PRO A 133 6.97 -11.80 -19.86
N PHE A 134 6.58 -12.38 -21.00
CA PHE A 134 5.25 -12.16 -21.57
C PHE A 134 4.14 -12.71 -20.65
N VAL A 135 4.29 -13.95 -20.15
CA VAL A 135 3.29 -14.55 -19.27
C VAL A 135 3.23 -13.84 -17.92
N ALA A 136 4.36 -13.47 -17.35
CA ALA A 136 4.41 -12.75 -16.09
C ALA A 136 3.76 -11.34 -16.20
N GLY A 137 4.06 -10.61 -17.29
CA GLY A 137 3.44 -9.33 -17.60
C GLY A 137 1.93 -9.46 -17.87
N ALA A 138 1.52 -10.45 -18.66
CA ALA A 138 0.11 -10.71 -18.93
C ALA A 138 -0.66 -11.03 -17.64
N LEU A 139 -0.11 -11.86 -16.75
CA LEU A 139 -0.73 -12.16 -15.45
C LEU A 139 -0.88 -10.89 -14.60
N LEU A 140 0.14 -10.06 -14.54
CA LEU A 140 0.07 -8.79 -13.80
C LEU A 140 -1.04 -7.90 -14.36
N LEU A 141 -1.17 -7.80 -15.69
CA LEU A 141 -2.22 -7.02 -16.34
C LEU A 141 -3.62 -7.61 -16.09
N PHE A 142 -3.77 -8.93 -16.21
CA PHE A 142 -5.08 -9.59 -15.98
C PHE A 142 -5.54 -9.53 -14.53
N THR A 143 -4.59 -9.50 -13.57
CA THR A 143 -4.91 -9.37 -12.15
C THR A 143 -4.98 -7.92 -11.68
N SER A 144 -4.64 -6.97 -12.53
CA SER A 144 -4.67 -5.54 -12.19
C SER A 144 -6.03 -5.05 -11.66
N PRO A 145 -7.20 -5.50 -12.14
CA PRO A 145 -8.49 -5.10 -11.57
C PRO A 145 -8.63 -5.48 -10.09
N LEU A 146 -7.97 -6.56 -9.65
CA LEU A 146 -7.96 -6.99 -8.25
C LEU A 146 -6.98 -6.16 -7.40
N LEU A 147 -5.95 -5.59 -8.02
CA LEU A 147 -4.86 -4.88 -7.34
C LEU A 147 -5.04 -3.36 -7.35
N VAL A 148 -5.53 -2.80 -8.47
CA VAL A 148 -5.54 -1.35 -8.70
C VAL A 148 -6.26 -0.60 -7.59
N GLY A 149 -7.37 -1.12 -7.05
CA GLY A 149 -8.10 -0.51 -5.94
C GLY A 149 -7.23 -0.28 -4.68
N TRP A 150 -6.18 -1.09 -4.49
CA TRP A 150 -5.31 -1.08 -3.32
C TRP A 150 -3.98 -0.31 -3.54
N LEU A 151 -3.72 0.16 -4.76
CA LEU A 151 -2.51 0.90 -5.10
C LEU A 151 -2.67 2.40 -4.88
N SER A 152 -3.37 2.78 -3.83
CA SER A 152 -3.60 4.16 -3.44
C SER A 152 -2.40 4.79 -2.73
N ALA A 153 -2.43 6.11 -2.51
CA ALA A 153 -1.34 6.87 -1.89
C ALA A 153 -1.23 6.62 -0.38
N ARG A 154 -0.83 5.42 -0.01
CA ARG A 154 -0.76 4.91 1.37
C ARG A 154 0.58 4.23 1.68
N PRO A 155 1.00 4.16 2.96
CA PRO A 155 2.23 3.47 3.39
C PRO A 155 2.25 1.98 3.07
N GLN A 156 1.09 1.31 2.90
CA GLN A 156 0.99 -0.10 2.52
C GLN A 156 1.71 -0.47 1.23
N LEU A 157 1.96 0.49 0.35
CA LEU A 157 2.78 0.26 -0.86
C LEU A 157 4.20 -0.20 -0.51
N VAL A 158 4.72 0.25 0.64
CA VAL A 158 6.03 -0.18 1.17
C VAL A 158 5.97 -1.65 1.59
N ASP A 159 4.87 -2.10 2.21
CA ASP A 159 4.72 -3.48 2.67
C ASP A 159 4.80 -4.48 1.52
N TYR A 160 4.18 -4.16 0.38
CA TYR A 160 4.21 -5.03 -0.81
C TYR A 160 5.64 -5.22 -1.33
N ALA A 161 6.41 -4.14 -1.38
CA ALA A 161 7.82 -4.20 -1.78
C ALA A 161 8.67 -4.94 -0.74
N ALA A 162 8.49 -4.65 0.55
CA ALA A 162 9.27 -5.22 1.63
C ALA A 162 9.10 -6.75 1.72
N VAL A 163 7.86 -7.25 1.65
CA VAL A 163 7.59 -8.70 1.66
C VAL A 163 8.24 -9.42 0.47
N LEU A 164 8.21 -8.82 -0.72
CA LEU A 164 8.88 -9.39 -1.89
C LEU A 164 10.40 -9.39 -1.74
N VAL A 165 10.99 -8.32 -1.21
CA VAL A 165 12.43 -8.26 -0.90
C VAL A 165 12.80 -9.32 0.12
N LEU A 166 12.04 -9.46 1.21
CA LEU A 166 12.29 -10.51 2.20
C LEU A 166 12.19 -11.91 1.59
N ALA A 167 11.15 -12.19 0.77
CA ALA A 167 11.03 -13.48 0.09
C ALA A 167 12.26 -13.79 -0.78
N ILE A 168 12.78 -12.79 -1.51
CA ILE A 168 13.99 -12.93 -2.35
C ILE A 168 15.23 -13.20 -1.47
N LEU A 169 15.41 -12.40 -0.40
CA LEU A 169 16.58 -12.53 0.49
C LEU A 169 16.58 -13.87 1.23
N LEU A 170 15.44 -14.29 1.79
CA LEU A 170 15.31 -15.56 2.48
C LEU A 170 15.55 -16.76 1.55
N ARG A 171 15.06 -16.73 0.30
CA ARG A 171 15.37 -17.77 -0.69
C ARG A 171 16.87 -17.83 -0.99
N ARG A 172 17.55 -16.69 -1.09
CA ARG A 172 19.01 -16.65 -1.29
C ARG A 172 19.77 -17.16 -0.07
N ILE A 173 19.30 -16.87 1.15
CA ILE A 173 19.82 -17.44 2.40
C ILE A 173 19.68 -18.97 2.38
N ALA A 174 18.50 -19.48 2.04
CA ALA A 174 18.24 -20.92 1.96
C ALA A 174 19.10 -21.61 0.88
N ALA A 175 19.32 -20.96 -0.26
CA ALA A 175 20.18 -21.47 -1.33
C ALA A 175 21.69 -21.47 -1.01
N GLY A 176 22.10 -20.91 0.13
CA GLY A 176 23.50 -20.98 0.58
C GLY A 176 24.42 -19.87 0.11
N GLY A 177 23.88 -18.73 -0.32
CA GLY A 177 24.64 -17.54 -0.73
C GLY A 177 25.53 -16.94 0.38
N LYS A 178 26.03 -15.74 0.19
CA LYS A 178 26.84 -15.00 1.19
C LYS A 178 25.96 -14.59 2.40
N ARG A 179 25.62 -15.56 3.25
CA ARG A 179 24.55 -15.50 4.25
C ARG A 179 24.64 -14.34 5.21
N ILE A 180 25.85 -14.01 5.66
CA ILE A 180 26.03 -12.88 6.59
C ILE A 180 25.57 -11.56 5.98
N TRP A 181 25.92 -11.27 4.73
CA TRP A 181 25.51 -10.05 4.04
C TRP A 181 24.00 -10.05 3.74
N LEU A 182 23.42 -11.21 3.49
CA LEU A 182 21.98 -11.34 3.28
C LEU A 182 21.20 -11.11 4.59
N VAL A 183 21.72 -11.61 5.72
CA VAL A 183 21.17 -11.35 7.06
C VAL A 183 21.24 -9.86 7.40
N LEU A 184 22.37 -9.21 7.13
CA LEU A 184 22.51 -7.76 7.31
C LEU A 184 21.53 -6.99 6.39
N ALA A 185 21.36 -7.44 5.14
CA ALA A 185 20.37 -6.84 4.23
C ALA A 185 18.94 -6.98 4.75
N VAL A 186 18.58 -8.12 5.37
CA VAL A 186 17.28 -8.28 6.05
C VAL A 186 17.14 -7.26 7.18
N GLY A 187 18.17 -7.07 8.00
CA GLY A 187 18.16 -6.05 9.06
C GLY A 187 17.94 -4.64 8.51
N ILE A 188 18.65 -4.27 7.44
CA ILE A 188 18.47 -2.96 6.79
C ILE A 188 17.02 -2.80 6.27
N VAL A 189 16.47 -3.83 5.64
CA VAL A 189 15.08 -3.82 5.17
C VAL A 189 14.12 -3.61 6.34
N SER A 190 14.31 -4.30 7.46
CA SER A 190 13.49 -4.14 8.66
C SER A 190 13.56 -2.72 9.23
N VAL A 191 14.76 -2.15 9.37
CA VAL A 191 14.94 -0.77 9.84
C VAL A 191 14.26 0.24 8.91
N VAL A 192 14.42 0.09 7.60
CA VAL A 192 13.75 0.96 6.63
C VAL A 192 12.24 0.80 6.69
N TRP A 193 11.78 -0.43 6.78
CA TRP A 193 10.35 -0.75 6.79
C TRP A 193 9.64 -0.23 8.03
N VAL A 194 10.16 -0.47 9.26
CA VAL A 194 9.53 -0.02 10.51
C VAL A 194 9.40 1.51 10.60
N ASN A 195 10.28 2.25 9.95
CA ASN A 195 10.22 3.72 9.88
C ASN A 195 9.27 4.24 8.80
N LEU A 196 9.06 3.49 7.71
CA LEU A 196 8.12 3.84 6.65
C LEU A 196 6.69 3.37 6.94
N HIS A 197 6.52 2.20 7.57
CA HIS A 197 5.21 1.66 7.95
C HIS A 197 5.33 0.58 9.04
N ALA A 198 4.36 0.51 9.95
CA ALA A 198 4.34 -0.43 11.07
C ALA A 198 4.06 -1.90 10.69
N GLY A 199 4.10 -2.26 9.41
CA GLY A 199 3.92 -3.63 8.91
C GLY A 199 5.11 -4.58 9.17
N GLU A 200 6.23 -4.08 9.66
CA GLU A 200 7.50 -4.79 9.78
C GLU A 200 7.41 -6.01 10.71
N LEU A 201 6.70 -5.94 11.85
CA LEU A 201 6.52 -7.07 12.77
C LEU A 201 5.82 -8.28 12.08
N PHE A 202 4.94 -8.03 11.12
CA PHE A 202 4.40 -9.09 10.26
C PHE A 202 5.52 -9.78 9.46
N GLY A 203 6.50 -9.01 8.97
CA GLY A 203 7.69 -9.51 8.30
C GLY A 203 8.55 -10.41 9.21
N VAL A 204 8.75 -10.03 10.48
CA VAL A 204 9.46 -10.88 11.47
C VAL A 204 8.73 -12.21 11.66
N GLY A 205 7.41 -12.17 11.86
CA GLY A 205 6.60 -13.39 11.98
C GLY A 205 6.72 -14.29 10.74
N MET A 206 6.72 -13.69 9.54
CA MET A 206 6.92 -14.39 8.28
C MET A 206 8.29 -15.08 8.20
N ILE A 207 9.37 -14.42 8.64
CA ILE A 207 10.73 -15.00 8.68
C ILE A 207 10.74 -16.21 9.63
N CYS A 208 10.12 -16.11 10.81
CA CYS A 208 10.02 -17.22 11.76
C CYS A 208 9.29 -18.43 11.16
N VAL A 209 8.17 -18.22 10.48
CA VAL A 209 7.44 -19.33 9.80
C VAL A 209 8.27 -19.95 8.67
N CYS A 210 9.01 -19.15 7.91
CA CYS A 210 9.96 -19.68 6.92
C CYS A 210 11.05 -20.56 7.57
N ALA A 211 11.59 -20.13 8.72
CA ALA A 211 12.57 -20.92 9.45
C ALA A 211 11.99 -22.25 9.94
N VAL A 212 10.75 -22.26 10.44
CA VAL A 212 10.03 -23.48 10.85
C VAL A 212 9.79 -24.38 9.65
N ALA A 213 9.38 -23.85 8.49
CA ALA A 213 9.17 -24.63 7.27
C ALA A 213 10.47 -25.30 6.78
N LEU A 214 11.61 -24.61 6.87
CA LEU A 214 12.93 -25.17 6.54
C LEU A 214 13.37 -26.21 7.58
N PHE A 215 13.09 -25.98 8.86
CA PHE A 215 13.35 -26.97 9.91
C PHE A 215 12.56 -28.27 9.66
N ALA A 216 11.27 -28.17 9.33
CA ALA A 216 10.43 -29.32 8.99
C ALA A 216 10.96 -30.11 7.77
N LYS A 217 11.62 -29.42 6.82
CA LYS A 217 12.35 -30.04 5.72
C LYS A 217 13.67 -30.71 6.15
N ARG A 218 14.09 -30.56 7.41
CA ARG A 218 15.39 -30.96 7.96
C ARG A 218 16.59 -30.20 7.39
N ASP A 219 16.39 -29.01 6.82
CA ASP A 219 17.47 -28.10 6.44
C ASP A 219 17.83 -27.19 7.62
N LEU A 220 18.44 -27.80 8.64
CA LEU A 220 18.78 -27.12 9.90
C LEU A 220 19.69 -25.91 9.68
N ARG A 221 20.58 -26.01 8.67
CA ARG A 221 21.53 -24.93 8.36
C ARG A 221 20.80 -23.69 7.79
N ALA A 222 19.90 -23.90 6.83
CA ALA A 222 19.11 -22.80 6.26
C ALA A 222 18.14 -22.24 7.30
N SER A 223 17.48 -23.11 8.09
CA SER A 223 16.61 -22.70 9.20
C SER A 223 17.36 -21.81 10.21
N GLY A 224 18.56 -22.21 10.66
CA GLY A 224 19.36 -21.42 11.57
C GLY A 224 19.74 -20.03 11.03
N TRP A 225 20.07 -19.93 9.75
CA TRP A 225 20.35 -18.64 9.12
C TRP A 225 19.09 -17.78 8.96
N CYS A 226 17.93 -18.38 8.72
CA CYS A 226 16.65 -17.66 8.71
C CYS A 226 16.29 -17.18 10.13
N LEU A 227 16.56 -17.97 11.19
CA LEU A 227 16.38 -17.51 12.56
C LEU A 227 17.31 -16.35 12.89
N ALA A 228 18.58 -16.41 12.47
CA ALA A 228 19.51 -15.28 12.63
C ALA A 228 19.00 -14.03 11.90
N ALA A 229 18.45 -14.18 10.69
CA ALA A 229 17.82 -13.09 9.97
C ALA A 229 16.59 -12.54 10.71
N GLY A 230 15.75 -13.41 11.30
CA GLY A 230 14.61 -13.03 12.13
C GLY A 230 15.03 -12.28 13.39
N ALA A 231 16.10 -12.72 14.06
CA ALA A 231 16.65 -12.02 15.24
C ALA A 231 17.17 -10.62 14.88
N VAL A 232 17.88 -10.48 13.76
CA VAL A 232 18.38 -9.17 13.28
C VAL A 232 17.22 -8.29 12.83
N ALA A 233 16.20 -8.84 12.15
CA ALA A 233 14.99 -8.12 11.79
C ALA A 233 14.25 -7.62 13.03
N PHE A 234 14.03 -8.49 14.00
CA PHE A 234 13.39 -8.14 15.28
C PHE A 234 14.15 -7.06 16.03
N ALA A 235 15.49 -7.13 16.09
CA ALA A 235 16.31 -6.07 16.65
C ALA A 235 16.16 -4.76 15.85
N GLY A 236 16.05 -4.85 14.52
CA GLY A 236 15.81 -3.72 13.62
C GLY A 236 14.47 -3.02 13.87
N SER A 237 13.42 -3.76 14.31
CA SER A 237 12.11 -3.19 14.66
C SER A 237 12.18 -2.10 15.74
N PHE A 238 13.19 -2.15 16.59
CA PHE A 238 13.38 -1.16 17.67
C PHE A 238 14.22 0.05 17.24
N LEU A 239 14.79 0.03 16.04
CA LEU A 239 15.52 1.16 15.48
C LEU A 239 14.56 2.16 14.80
N SER A 240 13.52 2.53 15.53
CA SER A 240 12.56 3.59 15.23
C SER A 240 12.59 4.62 16.36
N PRO A 241 12.08 5.84 16.16
CA PRO A 241 11.97 6.85 17.22
C PRO A 241 11.17 6.40 18.44
N TYR A 242 10.38 5.35 18.32
CA TYR A 242 9.49 4.83 19.37
C TYR A 242 10.03 3.59 20.08
N GLY A 243 11.11 3.00 19.59
CA GLY A 243 11.73 1.83 20.21
C GLY A 243 10.72 0.71 20.50
N PHE A 244 10.69 0.23 21.75
CA PHE A 244 9.77 -0.83 22.20
C PHE A 244 8.27 -0.41 22.16
N GLY A 245 7.96 0.87 22.12
CA GLY A 245 6.60 1.38 22.01
C GLY A 245 5.86 0.90 20.74
N MET A 246 6.62 0.54 19.68
CA MET A 246 6.03 0.00 18.45
C MET A 246 5.25 -1.31 18.64
N LEU A 247 5.62 -2.13 19.64
CA LEU A 247 4.89 -3.38 19.94
C LEU A 247 3.46 -3.07 20.46
N GLY A 248 3.35 -2.09 21.36
CA GLY A 248 2.05 -1.63 21.85
C GLY A 248 1.21 -0.96 20.78
N GLN A 249 1.84 -0.17 19.92
CA GLN A 249 1.18 0.53 18.83
C GLN A 249 0.51 -0.42 17.83
N ALA A 250 1.16 -1.52 17.44
CA ALA A 250 0.59 -2.50 16.54
C ALA A 250 -0.73 -3.09 17.09
N ALA A 251 -0.75 -3.45 18.38
CA ALA A 251 -1.94 -3.95 19.06
C ALA A 251 -3.04 -2.88 19.18
N GLN A 252 -2.66 -1.63 19.46
CA GLN A 252 -3.58 -0.50 19.55
C GLN A 252 -4.26 -0.21 18.21
N VAL A 253 -3.51 -0.14 17.11
CA VAL A 253 -4.06 0.07 15.75
C VAL A 253 -5.05 -1.04 15.40
N GLN A 254 -4.70 -2.30 15.67
CA GLN A 254 -5.60 -3.43 15.39
C GLN A 254 -6.90 -3.32 16.18
N SER A 255 -6.83 -3.05 17.48
CA SER A 255 -8.03 -2.95 18.35
C SER A 255 -8.90 -1.75 18.00
N ALA A 256 -8.31 -0.62 17.63
CA ALA A 256 -9.03 0.59 17.24
C ALA A 256 -9.72 0.48 15.88
N SER A 257 -9.13 -0.28 14.95
CA SER A 257 -9.62 -0.42 13.58
C SER A 257 -10.59 -1.60 13.37
N ALA A 258 -10.54 -2.61 14.25
CA ALA A 258 -11.38 -3.79 14.14
C ALA A 258 -12.88 -3.44 14.24
N GLY A 259 -13.65 -3.84 13.21
CA GLY A 259 -15.11 -3.62 13.15
C GLY A 259 -15.53 -2.18 12.82
N VAL A 260 -14.57 -1.27 12.54
CA VAL A 260 -14.83 0.11 12.10
C VAL A 260 -14.32 0.29 10.68
N VAL A 261 -13.09 -0.12 10.41
CA VAL A 261 -12.48 0.01 9.09
C VAL A 261 -12.68 -1.26 8.28
N ILE A 262 -13.27 -1.14 7.09
CA ILE A 262 -13.60 -2.27 6.20
C ILE A 262 -12.37 -3.14 5.91
N GLU A 263 -11.21 -2.54 5.70
CA GLU A 263 -9.97 -3.25 5.36
C GLU A 263 -9.45 -4.17 6.46
N TRP A 264 -9.86 -3.95 7.72
CA TRP A 264 -9.50 -4.78 8.86
C TRP A 264 -10.52 -5.90 9.15
N GLN A 265 -11.56 -5.99 8.33
CA GLN A 265 -12.54 -7.07 8.45
C GLN A 265 -11.98 -8.39 7.92
N HIS A 266 -12.56 -9.47 8.40
CA HIS A 266 -12.28 -10.81 7.91
C HIS A 266 -12.70 -10.94 6.44
N LEU A 267 -12.08 -11.89 5.75
CA LEU A 267 -12.44 -12.23 4.38
C LEU A 267 -13.94 -12.58 4.29
N ASP A 268 -14.61 -11.93 3.35
CA ASP A 268 -16.00 -12.20 3.03
C ASP A 268 -16.07 -13.32 1.98
N PRO A 269 -16.57 -14.53 2.35
CA PRO A 269 -16.68 -15.64 1.41
C PRO A 269 -17.72 -15.42 0.32
N THR A 270 -18.57 -14.39 0.43
CA THR A 270 -19.56 -14.03 -0.59
C THR A 270 -18.98 -13.06 -1.63
N SER A 271 -17.79 -12.48 -1.39
CA SER A 271 -17.11 -11.58 -2.32
C SER A 271 -16.31 -12.36 -3.36
N PRO A 272 -16.70 -12.37 -4.65
CA PRO A 272 -15.98 -13.11 -5.69
C PRO A 272 -14.54 -12.63 -5.88
N THR A 273 -14.30 -11.32 -5.71
CA THR A 273 -12.96 -10.71 -5.84
C THR A 273 -12.02 -11.17 -4.73
N GLN A 274 -12.48 -11.15 -3.48
CA GLN A 274 -11.68 -11.63 -2.34
C GLN A 274 -11.40 -13.13 -2.44
N CYS A 275 -12.42 -13.92 -2.81
CA CYS A 275 -12.25 -15.36 -3.04
C CYS A 275 -11.27 -15.66 -4.18
N ALA A 276 -11.30 -14.91 -5.27
CA ALA A 276 -10.35 -15.07 -6.38
C ALA A 276 -8.91 -14.77 -5.94
N MET A 277 -8.69 -13.69 -5.18
CA MET A 277 -7.37 -13.36 -4.65
C MET A 277 -6.84 -14.44 -3.70
N LEU A 278 -7.68 -14.95 -2.79
CA LEU A 278 -7.32 -16.04 -1.91
C LEU A 278 -7.01 -17.34 -2.70
N ALA A 279 -7.84 -17.68 -3.70
CA ALA A 279 -7.63 -18.87 -4.54
C ALA A 279 -6.30 -18.80 -5.31
N MET A 280 -5.91 -17.62 -5.78
CA MET A 280 -4.59 -17.41 -6.39
C MET A 280 -3.46 -17.69 -5.40
N GLY A 281 -3.57 -17.21 -4.16
CA GLY A 281 -2.61 -17.47 -3.08
C GLY A 281 -2.51 -18.95 -2.74
N LEU A 282 -3.64 -19.64 -2.59
CA LEU A 282 -3.67 -21.09 -2.31
C LEU A 282 -3.12 -21.91 -3.47
N GLY A 283 -3.43 -21.54 -4.72
CA GLY A 283 -2.84 -22.15 -5.90
C GLY A 283 -1.32 -22.00 -5.95
N ALA A 284 -0.83 -20.81 -5.62
CA ALA A 284 0.61 -20.55 -5.51
C ALA A 284 1.25 -21.35 -4.36
N LEU A 285 0.58 -21.46 -3.22
CA LEU A 285 1.05 -22.27 -2.08
C LEU A 285 1.20 -23.74 -2.46
N ILE A 286 0.21 -24.31 -3.13
CA ILE A 286 0.28 -25.71 -3.64
C ILE A 286 1.46 -25.87 -4.60
N LEU A 287 1.68 -24.92 -5.51
CA LEU A 287 2.80 -24.98 -6.45
C LEU A 287 4.17 -24.82 -5.77
N ALA A 288 4.28 -23.93 -4.78
CA ALA A 288 5.49 -23.75 -3.99
C ALA A 288 5.82 -25.05 -3.23
N ALA A 289 4.81 -25.69 -2.61
CA ALA A 289 4.95 -26.95 -1.92
C ALA A 289 5.39 -28.09 -2.87
N ARG A 290 4.77 -28.21 -4.05
CA ARG A 290 5.16 -29.18 -5.08
C ARG A 290 6.59 -28.98 -5.57
N ARG A 291 7.06 -27.72 -5.65
CA ARG A 291 8.45 -27.39 -6.01
C ARG A 291 9.42 -27.50 -4.85
N ARG A 292 8.93 -27.84 -3.65
CA ARG A 292 9.71 -27.91 -2.41
C ARG A 292 10.45 -26.59 -2.09
N ASP A 293 9.87 -25.46 -2.46
CA ASP A 293 10.36 -24.13 -2.08
C ASP A 293 9.72 -23.72 -0.75
N PHE A 294 10.32 -24.18 0.35
CA PHE A 294 9.76 -24.05 1.69
C PHE A 294 9.81 -22.61 2.21
N VAL A 295 10.62 -21.74 1.63
CA VAL A 295 10.59 -20.31 1.92
C VAL A 295 9.30 -19.70 1.37
N LEU A 296 9.00 -19.95 0.09
CA LEU A 296 7.74 -19.45 -0.49
C LEU A 296 6.50 -20.10 0.14
N VAL A 297 6.60 -21.36 0.59
CA VAL A 297 5.54 -21.99 1.39
C VAL A 297 5.30 -21.19 2.67
N GLY A 298 6.35 -20.87 3.45
CA GLY A 298 6.23 -20.09 4.68
C GLY A 298 5.65 -18.69 4.43
N VAL A 299 6.17 -17.97 3.43
CA VAL A 299 5.67 -16.64 3.04
C VAL A 299 4.18 -16.70 2.68
N LEU A 300 3.79 -17.62 1.78
CA LEU A 300 2.40 -17.73 1.32
C LEU A 300 1.46 -18.17 2.44
N CYS A 301 1.89 -19.06 3.34
CA CYS A 301 1.09 -19.46 4.51
C CYS A 301 0.77 -18.26 5.40
N VAL A 302 1.76 -17.44 5.74
CA VAL A 302 1.57 -16.28 6.62
C VAL A 302 0.69 -15.24 5.97
N VAL A 303 0.97 -14.90 4.69
CA VAL A 303 0.20 -13.88 3.99
C VAL A 303 -1.24 -14.35 3.72
N ALA A 304 -1.45 -15.63 3.39
CA ALA A 304 -2.80 -16.19 3.20
C ALA A 304 -3.60 -16.21 4.51
N ALA A 305 -2.98 -16.68 5.62
CA ALA A 305 -3.62 -16.67 6.93
C ALA A 305 -3.98 -15.24 7.37
N GLY A 306 -3.04 -14.29 7.20
CA GLY A 306 -3.28 -12.88 7.48
C GLY A 306 -4.40 -12.30 6.59
N SER A 307 -4.48 -12.69 5.31
CA SER A 307 -5.53 -12.22 4.37
C SER A 307 -6.94 -12.70 4.77
N ILE A 308 -7.04 -13.85 5.43
CA ILE A 308 -8.32 -14.33 5.98
C ILE A 308 -8.74 -13.46 7.18
N MET A 309 -7.78 -13.04 7.99
CA MET A 309 -8.02 -12.23 9.19
C MET A 309 -8.24 -10.75 8.88
N ALA A 310 -7.60 -10.23 7.82
CA ALA A 310 -7.71 -8.83 7.40
C ALA A 310 -7.56 -8.73 5.89
N ILE A 311 -8.63 -8.30 5.21
CA ILE A 311 -8.66 -8.26 3.74
C ILE A 311 -7.62 -7.31 3.12
N ARG A 312 -7.07 -6.37 3.89
CA ARG A 312 -5.98 -5.48 3.48
C ARG A 312 -4.69 -6.21 3.07
N LEU A 313 -4.53 -7.48 3.45
CA LEU A 313 -3.39 -8.32 3.08
C LEU A 313 -3.59 -9.08 1.77
N LEU A 314 -4.81 -9.12 1.22
CA LEU A 314 -5.10 -9.79 -0.06
C LEU A 314 -4.24 -9.29 -1.22
N PRO A 315 -4.02 -7.99 -1.43
CA PRO A 315 -3.13 -7.52 -2.50
C PRO A 315 -1.69 -8.02 -2.34
N MET A 316 -1.20 -8.05 -1.11
CA MET A 316 0.13 -8.61 -0.79
C MET A 316 0.19 -10.09 -1.17
N LEU A 317 -0.87 -10.85 -0.87
CA LEU A 317 -0.98 -12.26 -1.25
C LEU A 317 -0.89 -12.43 -2.78
N VAL A 318 -1.58 -11.58 -3.55
CA VAL A 318 -1.51 -11.62 -5.01
C VAL A 318 -0.11 -11.28 -5.52
N PHE A 319 0.55 -10.24 -4.99
CA PHE A 319 1.92 -9.88 -5.37
C PHE A 319 2.93 -11.02 -5.13
N VAL A 320 2.76 -11.81 -4.07
CA VAL A 320 3.60 -12.97 -3.78
C VAL A 320 3.19 -14.20 -4.60
N ALA A 321 1.90 -14.38 -4.89
CA ALA A 321 1.37 -15.51 -5.64
C ALA A 321 1.75 -15.47 -7.13
N LEU A 322 1.65 -14.29 -7.75
CA LEU A 322 1.90 -14.13 -9.20
C LEU A 322 3.26 -14.68 -9.67
N PRO A 323 4.40 -14.38 -9.01
CA PRO A 323 5.70 -14.92 -9.43
C PRO A 323 5.79 -16.44 -9.31
N VAL A 324 5.01 -17.06 -8.40
CA VAL A 324 4.97 -18.52 -8.24
C VAL A 324 4.10 -19.18 -9.29
N LEU A 325 2.99 -18.54 -9.69
CA LEU A 325 2.07 -19.03 -10.72
C LEU A 325 2.65 -18.89 -12.13
N ALA A 326 3.34 -17.80 -12.42
CA ALA A 326 3.82 -17.47 -13.77
C ALA A 326 4.67 -18.54 -14.44
N PRO A 327 5.64 -19.22 -13.79
CA PRO A 327 6.43 -20.27 -14.43
C PRO A 327 5.63 -21.51 -14.82
N SER A 328 4.62 -21.89 -14.01
CA SER A 328 3.74 -23.01 -14.33
C SER A 328 2.88 -22.69 -15.56
N LEU A 329 2.28 -21.50 -15.57
CA LEU A 329 1.48 -21.04 -16.70
C LEU A 329 2.30 -20.86 -17.98
N SER A 330 3.60 -20.49 -17.86
CA SER A 330 4.51 -20.39 -19.01
C SER A 330 4.72 -21.71 -19.76
N ARG A 331 4.42 -22.84 -19.13
CA ARG A 331 4.59 -24.21 -19.69
C ARG A 331 3.28 -24.84 -20.15
N THR A 332 2.17 -24.13 -20.08
CA THR A 332 0.85 -24.64 -20.44
C THR A 332 0.40 -24.17 -21.84
N PRO A 333 -0.60 -24.84 -22.44
CA PRO A 333 -1.24 -24.34 -23.66
C PRO A 333 -1.81 -22.92 -23.53
N VAL A 334 -2.11 -22.47 -22.29
CA VAL A 334 -2.55 -21.10 -22.01
C VAL A 334 -1.50 -20.09 -22.46
N ALA A 335 -0.21 -20.35 -22.24
CA ALA A 335 0.86 -19.48 -22.73
C ALA A 335 0.86 -19.34 -24.24
N SER A 336 0.64 -20.44 -24.98
CA SER A 336 0.54 -20.42 -26.43
C SER A 336 -0.72 -19.69 -26.93
N LEU A 337 -1.84 -19.82 -26.22
CA LEU A 337 -3.06 -19.08 -26.50
C LEU A 337 -2.86 -17.57 -26.27
N LEU A 338 -2.26 -17.19 -25.15
CA LEU A 338 -1.91 -15.79 -24.85
C LEU A 338 -0.98 -15.20 -25.91
N LEU A 339 0.03 -15.98 -26.35
CA LEU A 339 0.94 -15.57 -27.43
C LEU A 339 0.22 -15.41 -28.78
N ARG A 340 -0.73 -16.29 -29.10
CA ARG A 340 -1.57 -16.18 -30.31
C ARG A 340 -2.50 -14.96 -30.23
N ARG A 341 -3.02 -14.65 -29.05
CA ARG A 341 -3.91 -13.52 -28.78
C ARG A 341 -3.17 -12.26 -28.33
N ARG A 342 -1.85 -12.18 -28.53
CA ARG A 342 -1.03 -11.03 -28.12
C ARG A 342 -1.55 -9.68 -28.62
N ILE A 343 -2.23 -9.67 -29.77
CA ILE A 343 -2.83 -8.46 -30.33
C ILE A 343 -3.91 -7.90 -29.40
N VAL A 344 -4.71 -8.74 -28.75
CA VAL A 344 -5.73 -8.33 -27.79
C VAL A 344 -5.09 -7.67 -26.57
N LEU A 345 -3.96 -8.23 -26.10
CA LEU A 345 -3.20 -7.64 -25.00
C LEU A 345 -2.58 -6.28 -25.38
N TYR A 346 -2.05 -6.15 -26.60
CA TYR A 346 -1.52 -4.87 -27.07
C TYR A 346 -2.62 -3.83 -27.25
N LEU A 347 -3.80 -4.23 -27.75
CA LEU A 347 -4.95 -3.33 -27.87
C LEU A 347 -5.45 -2.90 -26.47
N GLY A 348 -5.58 -3.84 -25.53
CA GLY A 348 -5.92 -3.51 -24.14
C GLY A 348 -4.92 -2.57 -23.48
N LEU A 349 -3.63 -2.80 -23.70
CA LEU A 349 -2.57 -1.90 -23.22
C LEU A 349 -2.66 -0.52 -23.90
N ALA A 350 -2.89 -0.47 -25.20
CA ALA A 350 -3.04 0.81 -25.91
C ALA A 350 -4.24 1.59 -25.37
N VAL A 351 -5.36 0.94 -25.10
CA VAL A 351 -6.52 1.57 -24.45
C VAL A 351 -6.15 2.09 -23.06
N ALA A 352 -5.47 1.28 -22.25
CA ALA A 352 -5.02 1.71 -20.90
C ALA A 352 -4.07 2.91 -20.96
N VAL A 353 -3.17 2.95 -21.94
CA VAL A 353 -2.27 4.10 -22.16
C VAL A 353 -3.08 5.36 -22.56
N VAL A 354 -4.04 5.23 -23.47
CA VAL A 354 -4.90 6.36 -23.86
C VAL A 354 -5.70 6.88 -22.67
N LEU A 355 -6.31 6.00 -21.89
CA LEU A 355 -7.05 6.38 -20.68
C LEU A 355 -6.13 7.06 -19.65
N ALA A 356 -4.92 6.52 -19.43
CA ALA A 356 -3.96 7.12 -18.53
C ALA A 356 -3.50 8.51 -19.00
N LEU A 357 -3.33 8.70 -20.33
CA LEU A 357 -2.99 10.02 -20.90
C LEU A 357 -4.13 11.03 -20.71
N ILE A 358 -5.38 10.59 -20.87
CA ILE A 358 -6.57 11.44 -20.60
C ILE A 358 -6.60 11.82 -19.11
N ASP A 359 -6.30 10.86 -18.22
CA ASP A 359 -6.33 11.07 -16.78
C ASP A 359 -5.12 11.88 -16.26
N MET A 360 -4.06 12.06 -17.05
CA MET A 360 -2.88 12.82 -16.64
C MET A 360 -3.19 14.24 -16.17
N SER A 361 -4.22 14.89 -16.73
CA SER A 361 -4.67 16.22 -16.30
C SER A 361 -5.28 16.21 -14.88
N HIS A 362 -5.67 15.05 -14.35
CA HIS A 362 -6.26 14.85 -13.03
C HIS A 362 -5.25 14.34 -11.99
N ILE A 363 -4.01 14.07 -12.41
CA ILE A 363 -2.98 13.56 -11.49
C ILE A 363 -2.77 14.51 -10.31
N GLY A 364 -2.88 13.96 -9.11
CA GLY A 364 -2.75 14.70 -7.86
C GLY A 364 -3.93 15.60 -7.52
N ARG A 365 -5.05 15.52 -8.23
CA ARG A 365 -6.26 16.23 -7.83
C ARG A 365 -7.03 15.42 -6.80
N PRO A 366 -7.47 16.06 -5.69
CA PRO A 366 -8.44 15.45 -4.80
C PRO A 366 -9.72 15.11 -5.58
N SER A 367 -10.30 13.95 -5.31
CA SER A 367 -11.56 13.55 -5.94
C SER A 367 -12.69 14.50 -5.54
N PRO A 368 -13.29 15.27 -6.46
CA PRO A 368 -14.39 16.19 -6.11
C PRO A 368 -15.68 15.48 -5.71
N ALA A 369 -15.78 14.16 -5.99
CA ALA A 369 -16.89 13.33 -5.52
C ALA A 369 -16.74 12.96 -4.02
N LEU A 370 -15.54 13.01 -3.48
CA LEU A 370 -15.22 12.63 -2.10
C LEU A 370 -14.88 13.84 -1.22
N TYR A 371 -14.29 14.87 -1.81
CA TYR A 371 -13.76 16.01 -1.06
C TYR A 371 -14.39 17.34 -1.50
N PRO A 372 -14.82 18.19 -0.55
CA PRO A 372 -15.49 19.46 -0.82
C PRO A 372 -14.48 20.55 -1.17
N VAL A 373 -13.82 20.46 -2.32
CA VAL A 373 -12.72 21.35 -2.74
C VAL A 373 -13.15 22.85 -2.74
N GLY A 374 -14.41 23.13 -3.08
CA GLY A 374 -14.97 24.48 -3.03
C GLY A 374 -15.34 24.89 -1.61
N VAL A 375 -16.20 24.11 -0.97
CA VAL A 375 -16.82 24.41 0.33
C VAL A 375 -15.80 24.54 1.48
N VAL A 376 -14.69 23.82 1.42
CA VAL A 376 -13.64 23.86 2.46
C VAL A 376 -13.07 25.27 2.66
N ARG A 377 -13.08 26.10 1.63
CA ARG A 377 -12.58 27.50 1.68
C ARG A 377 -13.51 28.44 2.41
N ASP A 378 -14.79 28.09 2.48
CA ASP A 378 -15.83 28.89 3.12
C ASP A 378 -15.93 28.63 4.63
N ILE A 379 -15.13 27.68 5.17
CA ILE A 379 -15.09 27.41 6.61
C ILE A 379 -14.47 28.63 7.31
N PRO A 380 -15.14 29.23 8.31
CA PRO A 380 -14.58 30.34 9.08
C PRO A 380 -13.26 29.93 9.77
N SER A 381 -12.31 30.86 9.86
CA SER A 381 -11.06 30.64 10.60
C SER A 381 -11.37 30.42 12.09
N ASP A 382 -10.52 29.62 12.74
CA ASP A 382 -10.63 29.26 14.18
C ASP A 382 -11.97 28.62 14.60
N CYS A 383 -12.76 28.16 13.61
CA CYS A 383 -14.01 27.45 13.86
C CYS A 383 -13.72 26.02 14.36
N ARG A 384 -14.20 25.65 15.56
CA ARG A 384 -14.18 24.26 16.02
C ARG A 384 -15.15 23.46 15.17
N LEU A 385 -14.59 22.74 14.21
CA LEU A 385 -15.34 22.05 13.18
C LEU A 385 -15.76 20.66 13.65
N PHE A 386 -17.06 20.38 13.71
CA PHE A 386 -17.56 19.01 13.68
C PHE A 386 -17.61 18.56 12.21
N ASN A 387 -17.00 17.42 11.89
CA ASN A 387 -16.90 16.91 10.53
C ASN A 387 -17.08 15.40 10.49
N SER A 388 -17.51 14.88 9.36
CA SER A 388 -17.48 13.42 9.14
C SER A 388 -16.04 12.91 9.09
N TYR A 389 -15.85 11.66 9.53
CA TYR A 389 -14.57 10.94 9.57
C TYR A 389 -13.75 11.11 8.29
N GLU A 390 -14.36 10.94 7.11
CA GLU A 390 -13.67 10.96 5.82
C GLU A 390 -13.18 12.37 5.41
N LEU A 391 -13.81 13.42 5.91
CA LEU A 391 -13.50 14.79 5.51
C LEU A 391 -12.42 15.45 6.38
N GLY A 392 -12.22 14.97 7.62
CA GLY A 392 -11.33 15.61 8.59
C GLY A 392 -9.90 15.78 8.09
N ALA A 393 -9.33 14.72 7.50
CA ALA A 393 -7.96 14.77 6.98
C ALA A 393 -7.77 15.78 5.83
N PHE A 394 -8.78 15.92 4.97
CA PHE A 394 -8.76 16.90 3.89
C PHE A 394 -8.83 18.33 4.42
N VAL A 395 -9.65 18.57 5.47
CA VAL A 395 -9.69 19.87 6.15
C VAL A 395 -8.34 20.20 6.81
N ILE A 396 -7.72 19.24 7.53
CA ILE A 396 -6.38 19.40 8.13
C ILE A 396 -5.35 19.87 7.09
N PHE A 397 -5.47 19.38 5.88
CA PHE A 397 -4.53 19.72 4.79
C PHE A 397 -4.81 21.10 4.21
N GLU A 398 -6.06 21.39 3.82
CA GLU A 398 -6.45 22.62 3.13
C GLU A 398 -6.58 23.81 4.10
N ARG A 399 -7.04 23.56 5.34
CA ARG A 399 -7.33 24.58 6.36
C ARG A 399 -6.68 24.25 7.70
N PRO A 400 -5.34 24.37 7.78
CA PRO A 400 -4.60 24.07 9.01
C PRO A 400 -4.93 24.97 10.21
N ASP A 401 -5.64 26.06 9.96
CA ASP A 401 -6.19 27.00 10.94
C ASP A 401 -7.53 26.53 11.56
N VAL A 402 -8.15 25.47 10.99
CA VAL A 402 -9.44 24.96 11.44
C VAL A 402 -9.25 23.65 12.20
N PRO A 403 -9.44 23.61 13.52
CA PRO A 403 -9.37 22.38 14.29
C PRO A 403 -10.58 21.48 14.01
N VAL A 404 -10.32 20.22 13.66
CA VAL A 404 -11.34 19.21 13.33
C VAL A 404 -11.82 18.46 14.57
N SER A 405 -13.01 17.84 14.54
CA SER A 405 -13.48 16.95 15.61
C SER A 405 -12.86 15.56 15.52
N LEU A 406 -12.63 15.08 14.31
CA LEU A 406 -12.24 13.71 14.01
C LEU A 406 -11.59 13.63 12.64
N ASP A 407 -10.69 12.66 12.45
CA ASP A 407 -10.12 12.28 11.17
C ASP A 407 -9.79 10.78 11.14
N SER A 408 -9.17 10.28 10.08
CA SER A 408 -8.93 8.85 9.87
C SER A 408 -7.83 8.20 10.75
N ARG A 409 -7.28 8.90 11.75
CA ARG A 409 -6.30 8.38 12.73
C ARG A 409 -7.00 7.58 13.85
N ASN A 410 -7.52 6.40 13.51
CA ASN A 410 -8.31 5.55 14.43
C ASN A 410 -7.58 5.20 15.72
N ASP A 411 -6.26 4.99 15.65
CA ASP A 411 -5.41 4.66 16.79
C ASP A 411 -5.41 5.76 17.86
N MET A 412 -5.65 7.01 17.47
CA MET A 412 -5.75 8.14 18.39
C MET A 412 -7.16 8.33 18.96
N TYR A 413 -8.19 8.24 18.12
CA TYR A 413 -9.57 8.49 18.56
C TYR A 413 -10.20 7.30 19.26
N GLY A 414 -9.83 6.08 18.85
CA GLY A 414 -10.39 4.84 19.35
C GLY A 414 -11.77 4.52 18.76
N ARG A 415 -12.11 3.22 18.78
CA ARG A 415 -13.33 2.70 18.17
C ARG A 415 -14.63 3.36 18.65
N GLN A 416 -14.72 3.62 19.96
CA GLN A 416 -15.96 4.19 20.54
C GLN A 416 -16.27 5.57 20.00
N ARG A 417 -15.25 6.43 19.82
CA ARG A 417 -15.43 7.77 19.28
C ARG A 417 -15.89 7.74 17.83
N VAL A 418 -15.27 6.89 17.01
CA VAL A 418 -15.66 6.74 15.59
C VAL A 418 -17.11 6.26 15.46
N LEU A 419 -17.51 5.26 16.24
CA LEU A 419 -18.91 4.78 16.25
C LEU A 419 -19.92 5.80 16.77
N ALA A 420 -19.52 6.67 17.71
CA ALA A 420 -20.37 7.76 18.18
C ALA A 420 -20.57 8.80 17.07
N ASP A 421 -19.50 9.13 16.34
CA ASP A 421 -19.55 10.04 15.20
C ASP A 421 -20.48 9.51 14.09
N GLU A 422 -20.36 8.23 13.72
CA GLU A 422 -21.26 7.59 12.75
C GLU A 422 -22.75 7.66 13.17
N LYS A 423 -23.04 7.42 14.45
CA LYS A 423 -24.43 7.58 14.96
C LYS A 423 -24.93 9.01 14.84
N THR A 424 -24.07 9.98 15.13
CA THR A 424 -24.40 11.40 14.99
C THR A 424 -24.63 11.78 13.54
N LEU A 425 -23.80 11.27 12.62
CA LEU A 425 -23.98 11.46 11.17
C LEU A 425 -25.30 10.89 10.66
N ASP A 426 -25.76 9.78 11.21
CA ASP A 426 -27.09 9.22 10.93
C ASP A 426 -28.25 10.07 11.48
N GLY A 427 -27.96 11.08 12.29
CA GLY A 427 -28.97 11.89 13.02
C GLY A 427 -29.57 11.12 14.20
N LYS A 428 -28.83 10.14 14.74
CA LYS A 428 -29.25 9.29 15.85
C LYS A 428 -28.53 9.69 17.14
N GLY A 429 -29.16 9.46 18.28
CA GLY A 429 -28.60 9.81 19.59
C GLY A 429 -28.85 11.28 19.97
N ASP A 430 -28.07 11.79 20.91
CA ASP A 430 -28.18 13.19 21.38
C ASP A 430 -27.28 14.09 20.52
N VAL A 431 -27.78 14.42 19.32
CA VAL A 431 -27.06 15.26 18.33
C VAL A 431 -26.68 16.61 18.94
N ALA A 432 -27.57 17.23 19.73
CA ALA A 432 -27.31 18.54 20.34
C ALA A 432 -26.11 18.49 21.30
N ARG A 433 -26.00 17.43 22.08
CA ARG A 433 -24.88 17.20 23.00
C ARG A 433 -23.57 16.97 22.25
N GLU A 434 -23.58 16.16 21.19
CA GLU A 434 -22.37 15.89 20.37
C GLU A 434 -21.87 17.15 19.67
N LEU A 435 -22.78 18.04 19.28
CA LEU A 435 -22.44 19.30 18.64
C LEU A 435 -22.20 20.45 19.63
N ALA A 436 -22.36 20.26 20.95
CA ALA A 436 -22.28 21.36 21.93
C ALA A 436 -20.98 22.17 21.88
N GLY A 437 -19.85 21.48 21.57
CA GLY A 437 -18.53 22.11 21.45
C GLY A 437 -18.18 22.66 20.07
N ALA A 438 -19.02 22.45 19.05
CA ALA A 438 -18.74 22.83 17.67
C ALA A 438 -19.30 24.20 17.33
N ASP A 439 -18.58 25.00 16.55
CA ASP A 439 -19.02 26.26 15.98
C ASP A 439 -19.48 26.10 14.53
N CYS A 440 -18.96 25.11 13.83
CA CYS A 440 -19.31 24.75 12.45
C CYS A 440 -19.46 23.23 12.28
N VAL A 441 -20.19 22.82 11.25
CA VAL A 441 -20.41 21.40 10.89
C VAL A 441 -20.20 21.23 9.40
N LEU A 442 -19.35 20.25 9.01
CA LEU A 442 -19.08 19.87 7.61
C LEU A 442 -19.36 18.38 7.43
N VAL A 443 -20.43 18.05 6.74
CA VAL A 443 -20.90 16.67 6.58
C VAL A 443 -21.49 16.44 5.19
N PRO A 444 -21.52 15.19 4.69
CA PRO A 444 -22.17 14.91 3.42
C PRO A 444 -23.64 15.33 3.43
N PRO A 445 -24.15 15.97 2.34
CA PRO A 445 -25.46 16.63 2.34
C PRO A 445 -26.65 15.67 2.50
N ALA A 446 -26.45 14.38 2.25
CA ALA A 446 -27.47 13.33 2.33
C ALA A 446 -27.63 12.73 3.74
N THR A 447 -26.74 13.05 4.70
CA THR A 447 -26.74 12.46 6.05
C THR A 447 -27.97 12.86 6.86
N GLY A 448 -28.33 12.05 7.86
CA GLY A 448 -29.37 12.35 8.84
C GLY A 448 -29.07 13.64 9.61
N LEU A 449 -27.79 13.85 9.98
CA LEU A 449 -27.32 15.05 10.64
C LEU A 449 -27.54 16.30 9.78
N ALA A 450 -27.23 16.26 8.47
CA ALA A 450 -27.47 17.39 7.59
C ALA A 450 -28.97 17.75 7.47
N LYS A 451 -29.84 16.75 7.53
CA LYS A 451 -31.31 16.97 7.56
C LYS A 451 -31.73 17.62 8.88
N TRP A 452 -31.23 17.13 10.01
CA TRP A 452 -31.49 17.68 11.32
C TRP A 452 -31.04 19.17 11.40
N LEU A 453 -29.82 19.47 10.94
CA LEU A 453 -29.27 20.84 10.94
C LEU A 453 -30.07 21.81 10.07
N ARG A 454 -30.70 21.36 9.00
CA ARG A 454 -31.61 22.22 8.17
C ARG A 454 -32.90 22.57 8.88
N SER A 455 -33.36 21.73 9.81
CA SER A 455 -34.58 21.99 10.59
C SER A 455 -34.32 22.74 11.91
N ASP A 456 -33.06 22.79 12.36
CA ASP A 456 -32.67 23.44 13.61
C ASP A 456 -32.34 24.94 13.37
N HIS A 457 -33.04 25.83 14.05
CA HIS A 457 -32.87 27.27 13.92
C HIS A 457 -31.56 27.83 14.50
N GLY A 458 -30.80 27.00 15.22
CA GLY A 458 -29.48 27.37 15.74
C GLY A 458 -28.34 27.25 14.72
N TRP A 459 -28.62 26.73 13.51
CA TRP A 459 -27.63 26.52 12.46
C TRP A 459 -28.05 27.12 11.13
N LYS A 460 -27.08 27.68 10.39
CA LYS A 460 -27.27 28.24 9.06
C LYS A 460 -26.43 27.49 8.04
N LEU A 461 -27.06 26.95 7.00
CA LEU A 461 -26.35 26.44 5.82
C LEU A 461 -25.70 27.61 5.09
N THR A 462 -24.36 27.57 4.97
CA THR A 462 -23.55 28.62 4.34
C THR A 462 -23.04 28.29 2.98
N ALA A 463 -22.66 27.01 2.77
CA ALA A 463 -22.17 26.49 1.50
C ALA A 463 -22.51 25.00 1.36
N SER A 464 -22.63 24.50 0.13
CA SER A 464 -22.84 23.08 -0.14
C SER A 464 -22.41 22.74 -1.56
N ASP A 465 -21.81 21.54 -1.72
CA ASP A 465 -21.55 20.91 -3.01
C ASP A 465 -22.00 19.42 -2.97
N SER A 466 -21.53 18.61 -3.91
CA SER A 466 -21.87 17.17 -3.96
C SER A 466 -21.23 16.37 -2.83
N ALA A 467 -20.09 16.82 -2.30
CA ALA A 467 -19.32 16.10 -1.28
C ALA A 467 -19.69 16.52 0.14
N ALA A 468 -19.99 17.80 0.38
CA ALA A 468 -20.30 18.27 1.72
C ALA A 468 -21.26 19.49 1.76
N ALA A 469 -21.91 19.65 2.91
CA ALA A 469 -22.66 20.82 3.32
C ALA A 469 -22.03 21.42 4.58
N LEU A 470 -21.81 22.73 4.56
CA LEU A 470 -21.24 23.51 5.65
C LEU A 470 -22.36 24.26 6.37
N PHE A 471 -22.48 24.00 7.66
CA PHE A 471 -23.37 24.73 8.56
C PHE A 471 -22.54 25.52 9.57
N VAL A 472 -22.97 26.73 9.88
CA VAL A 472 -22.36 27.63 10.88
C VAL A 472 -23.39 27.90 11.95
N ARG A 473 -22.97 27.88 13.22
CA ARG A 473 -23.84 28.15 14.36
C ARG A 473 -24.26 29.61 14.35
N ILE A 474 -25.55 29.88 14.49
CA ILE A 474 -26.10 31.23 14.66
C ILE A 474 -25.80 31.67 16.11
N ARG A 475 -25.06 32.74 16.26
CA ARG A 475 -24.73 33.35 17.57
C ARG A 475 -25.82 34.29 18.03
#